data_3c6ffdc6a5b2d6566dd3bd355080cdc1
#
_entry.id   3c6ffdc6a5b2d6566dd3bd355080cdc1
#
_cell.length_a   1.000
_cell.length_b   1.000
_cell.length_c   1.000
_cell.angle_alpha   90.00
_cell.angle_beta   90.00
_cell.angle_gamma   90.00
#
_symmetry.space_group_name_H-M   'P 1'
#
loop_
_entity.id
_entity.type
_entity.pdbx_description
1 polymer ?
#
loop_
_entity_poly.entity_id
_entity_poly.type
_entity_poly.pdbx_seq_one_letter_code
_entity_poly.pdbx_strand_id
1 'polypeptide(L)'
;LGAETSSSERTFVGNAENLDSGIFSKFSYTGLGHIHKPQKVSEKIYYAGSPLPYSFDEIKYEKSFLKIEITEENPLSIEKIPANPLRKFRIIKDSFQNFLEKPEYKDFKDDYIEFLCTDSVLPTAASGTLKKFFPNLMTFQLFSDSENEEKTKEKISNEVKQKMFEDKESLQIKDVFGAF
;
A
#
# COMPACT_ATOMS: atom_id res chain seq x y z
N LEU A 1 21.66 0.44 1.63
CA LEU A 1 21.09 -0.17 2.86
C LEU A 1 20.25 -1.43 2.59
N GLY A 2 19.89 -1.76 1.33
CA GLY A 2 19.20 -3.00 0.95
C GLY A 2 17.83 -3.20 1.59
N ALA A 3 17.11 -2.13 1.90
CA ALA A 3 15.77 -2.21 2.49
C ALA A 3 14.72 -2.68 1.46
N GLU A 4 13.75 -3.49 1.92
CA GLU A 4 12.61 -3.91 1.11
C GLU A 4 11.51 -2.84 1.14
N THR A 5 10.93 -2.55 -0.03
CA THR A 5 9.85 -1.57 -0.22
C THR A 5 8.50 -2.26 -0.43
N SER A 6 7.40 -1.52 -0.22
CA SER A 6 6.03 -1.92 -0.56
C SER A 6 5.54 -1.19 -1.82
N SER A 7 4.39 -1.60 -2.37
CA SER A 7 3.84 -0.99 -3.59
C SER A 7 3.40 0.46 -3.42
N SER A 8 3.12 0.88 -2.20
CA SER A 8 2.72 2.26 -1.87
C SER A 8 3.89 3.24 -1.87
N GLU A 9 5.13 2.76 -1.83
CA GLU A 9 6.31 3.59 -1.82
C GLU A 9 6.73 3.95 -3.24
N ARG A 10 6.97 5.25 -3.46
CA ARG A 10 7.53 5.69 -4.74
C ARG A 10 9.01 5.32 -4.76
N THR A 11 9.37 4.36 -5.60
CA THR A 11 10.77 4.12 -5.94
C THR A 11 11.28 5.35 -6.71
N PHE A 12 12.17 6.10 -6.10
CA PHE A 12 12.88 7.15 -6.81
C PHE A 12 13.78 6.48 -7.86
N VAL A 13 13.41 6.57 -9.12
CA VAL A 13 14.26 6.21 -10.26
C VAL A 13 15.23 7.37 -10.46
N GLY A 14 16.21 7.45 -9.60
CA GLY A 14 17.33 8.37 -9.67
C GLY A 14 18.53 7.63 -9.09
N ASN A 15 19.74 8.09 -9.38
CA ASN A 15 21.00 7.56 -8.81
C ASN A 15 21.06 7.74 -7.27
N ALA A 16 20.08 7.21 -6.55
CA ALA A 16 20.14 7.07 -5.11
C ALA A 16 21.15 5.95 -4.85
N GLU A 17 22.41 6.34 -4.73
CA GLU A 17 23.47 5.47 -4.27
C GLU A 17 23.04 4.85 -2.94
N ASN A 18 23.21 3.55 -2.82
CA ASN A 18 23.01 2.85 -1.55
C ASN A 18 23.94 3.49 -0.52
N LEU A 19 23.35 4.12 0.50
CA LEU A 19 24.13 4.66 1.60
C LEU A 19 24.84 3.51 2.34
N ASP A 20 26.13 3.67 2.57
CA ASP A 20 26.87 2.76 3.42
C ASP A 20 26.39 2.91 4.88
N SER A 21 26.02 1.79 5.52
CA SER A 21 25.63 1.78 6.92
C SER A 21 26.72 2.26 7.87
N GLY A 22 27.98 2.22 7.45
CA GLY A 22 29.14 2.70 8.20
C GLY A 22 29.06 4.16 8.60
N ILE A 23 28.37 5.03 7.84
CA ILE A 23 28.18 6.44 8.20
C ILE A 23 27.42 6.61 9.53
N PHE A 24 26.62 5.61 9.94
CA PHE A 24 25.84 5.63 11.17
C PHE A 24 26.56 5.00 12.37
N SER A 25 27.80 4.52 12.20
CA SER A 25 28.56 3.76 13.22
C SER A 25 28.75 4.50 14.55
N LYS A 26 28.83 5.84 14.49
CA LYS A 26 29.05 6.71 15.66
C LYS A 26 27.79 6.95 16.51
N PHE A 27 26.61 6.59 16.01
CA PHE A 27 25.35 6.80 16.72
C PHE A 27 24.99 5.56 17.55
N SER A 28 24.41 5.77 18.72
CA SER A 28 23.88 4.69 19.56
C SER A 28 22.64 4.05 18.94
N TYR A 29 21.85 4.82 18.20
CA TYR A 29 20.67 4.40 17.46
C TYR A 29 20.43 5.30 16.24
N THR A 30 19.93 4.71 15.16
CA THR A 30 19.49 5.43 13.96
C THR A 30 18.12 4.95 13.53
N GLY A 31 17.12 5.82 13.62
CA GLY A 31 15.78 5.60 13.06
C GLY A 31 15.73 6.14 11.65
N LEU A 32 15.33 5.28 10.70
CA LEU A 32 15.15 5.63 9.30
C LEU A 32 13.66 5.74 8.99
N GLY A 33 13.30 6.70 8.15
CA GLY A 33 11.95 6.93 7.65
C GLY A 33 11.78 6.47 6.21
N HIS A 34 10.65 6.87 5.58
CA HIS A 34 10.28 6.62 4.19
C HIS A 34 9.78 5.19 3.91
N ILE A 35 10.44 4.15 4.38
CA ILE A 35 10.06 2.77 4.14
C ILE A 35 8.90 2.36 5.06
N HIS A 36 7.81 1.82 4.49
CA HIS A 36 6.59 1.45 5.23
C HIS A 36 6.68 0.08 5.90
N LYS A 37 7.55 -0.80 5.40
CA LYS A 37 7.81 -2.11 6.02
C LYS A 37 8.70 -1.95 7.24
N PRO A 38 8.25 -2.35 8.45
CA PRO A 38 9.12 -2.37 9.64
C PRO A 38 10.27 -3.36 9.42
N GLN A 39 11.50 -2.90 9.55
CA GLN A 39 12.66 -3.77 9.34
C GLN A 39 13.90 -3.28 10.07
N LYS A 40 14.69 -4.26 10.53
CA LYS A 40 16.01 -4.06 11.12
C LYS A 40 17.04 -4.11 10.00
N VAL A 41 17.83 -3.06 9.86
CA VAL A 41 18.96 -3.01 8.92
C VAL A 41 20.24 -3.51 9.58
N SER A 42 20.46 -3.11 10.84
CA SER A 42 21.57 -3.56 11.66
C SER A 42 21.19 -3.50 13.14
N GLU A 43 22.11 -3.81 14.05
CA GLU A 43 21.84 -3.77 15.49
C GLU A 43 21.35 -2.42 16.00
N LYS A 44 21.69 -1.33 15.32
CA LYS A 44 21.39 0.04 15.74
C LYS A 44 20.57 0.83 14.72
N ILE A 45 20.28 0.26 13.55
CA ILE A 45 19.64 0.95 12.43
C ILE A 45 18.33 0.27 12.08
N TYR A 46 17.21 1.00 12.19
CA TYR A 46 15.86 0.47 12.01
C TYR A 46 15.00 1.38 11.18
N TYR A 47 14.16 0.77 10.34
CA TYR A 47 12.93 1.38 9.84
C TYR A 47 11.78 0.99 10.77
N ALA A 48 11.14 1.96 11.43
CA ALA A 48 9.96 1.70 12.25
C ALA A 48 8.78 1.25 11.37
N GLY A 49 8.80 1.64 10.11
CA GLY A 49 7.69 1.45 9.19
C GLY A 49 6.63 2.53 9.35
N SER A 50 5.53 2.38 8.62
CA SER A 50 4.35 3.23 8.79
C SER A 50 3.47 2.70 9.93
N PRO A 51 2.79 3.57 10.71
CA PRO A 51 1.91 3.15 11.79
C PRO A 51 0.63 2.47 11.30
N LEU A 52 0.26 2.71 10.04
CA LEU A 52 -0.91 2.14 9.37
C LEU A 52 -0.49 1.59 8.01
N PRO A 53 -1.23 0.60 7.44
CA PRO A 53 -1.08 0.26 6.02
C PRO A 53 -1.47 1.45 5.13
N TYR A 54 -0.72 1.67 4.05
CA TYR A 54 -1.06 2.62 2.99
C TYR A 54 -1.53 1.92 1.71
N SER A 55 -1.42 0.59 1.69
CA SER A 55 -1.91 -0.26 0.60
C SER A 55 -2.30 -1.64 1.14
N PHE A 56 -3.09 -2.39 0.36
CA PHE A 56 -3.54 -3.71 0.77
C PHE A 56 -2.43 -4.76 0.82
N ASP A 57 -1.35 -4.61 0.10
CA ASP A 57 -0.19 -5.50 0.19
C ASP A 57 0.60 -5.34 1.49
N GLU A 58 0.39 -4.24 2.22
CA GLU A 58 1.04 -3.98 3.51
C GLU A 58 0.33 -4.64 4.72
N ILE A 59 -0.89 -5.17 4.55
CA ILE A 59 -1.64 -5.82 5.65
C ILE A 59 -0.93 -7.05 6.23
N LYS A 60 0.00 -7.63 5.48
CA LYS A 60 0.85 -8.73 5.91
C LYS A 60 1.93 -8.33 6.91
N TYR A 61 2.18 -7.02 7.07
CA TYR A 61 3.17 -6.50 8.00
C TYR A 61 2.51 -6.08 9.30
N GLU A 62 3.05 -6.55 10.41
CA GLU A 62 2.67 -6.07 11.74
C GLU A 62 3.13 -4.62 11.90
N LYS A 63 2.18 -3.70 11.94
CA LYS A 63 2.45 -2.29 12.14
C LYS A 63 2.69 -1.99 13.62
N SER A 64 3.75 -1.24 13.91
CA SER A 64 4.16 -0.96 15.28
C SER A 64 4.89 0.37 15.40
N PHE A 65 4.97 0.86 16.63
CA PHE A 65 5.90 1.90 17.04
C PHE A 65 7.13 1.25 17.67
N LEU A 66 8.28 1.90 17.57
CA LEU A 66 9.49 1.48 18.28
C LEU A 66 9.69 2.41 19.47
N LYS A 67 9.67 1.83 20.67
CA LYS A 67 10.12 2.50 21.89
C LYS A 67 11.61 2.24 22.05
N ILE A 68 12.38 3.30 22.06
CA ILE A 68 13.85 3.25 22.19
C ILE A 68 14.23 3.77 23.56
N GLU A 69 15.02 3.00 24.28
CA GLU A 69 15.55 3.38 25.57
C GLU A 69 17.09 3.24 25.55
N ILE A 70 17.79 4.28 25.95
CA ILE A 70 19.25 4.33 26.00
C ILE A 70 19.63 4.84 27.38
N THR A 71 20.34 4.00 28.15
CA THR A 71 20.86 4.35 29.48
C THR A 71 22.33 3.97 29.59
N GLU A 72 23.01 4.40 30.64
CA GLU A 72 24.38 3.99 30.90
C GLU A 72 24.47 2.47 31.15
N GLU A 73 23.47 1.91 31.83
CA GLU A 73 23.41 0.47 32.18
C GLU A 73 22.97 -0.38 31.01
N ASN A 74 22.05 0.16 30.16
CA ASN A 74 21.54 -0.50 28.96
C ASN A 74 21.71 0.40 27.73
N PRO A 75 22.80 0.23 26.99
CA PRO A 75 23.18 1.12 25.89
C PRO A 75 22.15 1.23 24.77
N LEU A 76 21.27 0.21 24.58
CA LEU A 76 20.19 0.24 23.61
C LEU A 76 19.17 -0.86 23.92
N SER A 77 17.94 -0.46 24.24
CA SER A 77 16.77 -1.34 24.29
C SER A 77 15.74 -0.89 23.27
N ILE A 78 15.18 -1.83 22.54
CA ILE A 78 14.17 -1.58 21.51
C ILE A 78 12.98 -2.48 21.76
N GLU A 79 11.85 -1.85 22.07
CA GLU A 79 10.55 -2.52 22.27
C GLU A 79 9.60 -2.16 21.14
N LYS A 80 8.93 -3.18 20.55
CA LYS A 80 7.87 -2.97 19.58
C LYS A 80 6.53 -2.85 20.28
N ILE A 81 5.87 -1.73 20.08
CA ILE A 81 4.51 -1.49 20.57
C ILE A 81 3.56 -1.62 19.38
N PRO A 82 2.68 -2.65 19.34
CA PRO A 82 1.76 -2.85 18.24
C PRO A 82 0.89 -1.63 17.99
N ALA A 83 0.75 -1.24 16.75
CA ALA A 83 -0.19 -0.20 16.33
C ALA A 83 -1.58 -0.85 16.15
N ASN A 84 -2.57 -0.36 16.89
CA ASN A 84 -3.95 -0.83 16.81
C ASN A 84 -4.80 0.22 16.08
N PRO A 85 -4.97 0.13 14.75
CA PRO A 85 -5.75 1.09 14.01
C PRO A 85 -7.24 1.00 14.35
N LEU A 86 -7.93 2.14 14.38
CA LEU A 86 -9.39 2.20 14.57
C LEU A 86 -10.15 1.43 13.49
N ARG A 87 -9.64 1.45 12.25
CA ARG A 87 -10.18 0.72 11.10
C ARG A 87 -9.09 -0.16 10.52
N LYS A 88 -9.44 -1.41 10.24
CA LYS A 88 -8.51 -2.38 9.64
C LYS A 88 -8.58 -2.31 8.12
N PHE A 89 -7.52 -2.71 7.47
CA PHE A 89 -7.51 -3.03 6.05
C PHE A 89 -7.82 -4.50 5.88
N ARG A 90 -8.75 -4.83 4.97
CA ARG A 90 -9.17 -6.22 4.70
C ARG A 90 -9.24 -6.48 3.21
N ILE A 91 -8.71 -7.63 2.81
CA ILE A 91 -8.97 -8.22 1.50
C ILE A 91 -10.03 -9.30 1.71
N ILE A 92 -11.17 -9.17 1.05
CA ILE A 92 -12.27 -10.14 1.11
C ILE A 92 -12.44 -10.75 -0.28
N LYS A 93 -12.34 -12.07 -0.35
CA LYS A 93 -12.53 -12.85 -1.58
C LYS A 93 -13.77 -13.71 -1.42
N ASP A 94 -14.85 -13.38 -2.16
CA ASP A 94 -16.11 -14.13 -2.12
C ASP A 94 -16.97 -13.79 -3.35
N SER A 95 -18.13 -14.44 -3.48
CA SER A 95 -19.15 -14.03 -4.44
C SER A 95 -19.82 -12.70 -4.03
N PHE A 96 -20.37 -11.99 -4.99
CA PHE A 96 -21.04 -10.72 -4.74
C PHE A 96 -22.21 -10.87 -3.74
N GLN A 97 -23.03 -11.93 -3.91
CA GLN A 97 -24.15 -12.21 -3.05
C GLN A 97 -23.67 -12.52 -1.62
N ASN A 98 -22.70 -13.40 -1.46
CA ASN A 98 -22.13 -13.74 -0.15
C ASN A 98 -21.59 -12.52 0.58
N PHE A 99 -20.89 -11.63 -0.14
CA PHE A 99 -20.32 -10.43 0.46
C PHE A 99 -21.40 -9.50 1.04
N LEU A 100 -22.59 -9.43 0.42
CA LEU A 100 -23.71 -8.63 0.93
C LEU A 100 -24.49 -9.31 2.06
N GLU A 101 -24.61 -10.63 2.05
CA GLU A 101 -25.54 -11.36 2.90
C GLU A 101 -24.92 -12.00 4.14
N LYS A 102 -23.63 -12.40 4.06
CA LYS A 102 -22.98 -13.07 5.21
C LYS A 102 -22.91 -12.14 6.42
N PRO A 103 -23.40 -12.60 7.59
CA PRO A 103 -23.43 -11.78 8.80
C PRO A 103 -22.02 -11.34 9.24
N GLU A 104 -21.00 -12.17 9.06
CA GLU A 104 -19.62 -11.91 9.43
C GLU A 104 -19.03 -10.67 8.77
N TYR A 105 -19.45 -10.34 7.53
CA TYR A 105 -18.96 -9.17 6.83
C TYR A 105 -19.60 -7.86 7.33
N LYS A 106 -20.76 -7.94 7.99
CA LYS A 106 -21.41 -6.75 8.58
C LYS A 106 -20.57 -6.12 9.69
N ASP A 107 -19.78 -6.92 10.38
CA ASP A 107 -18.87 -6.45 11.42
C ASP A 107 -17.69 -5.64 10.84
N PHE A 108 -17.45 -5.74 9.54
CA PHE A 108 -16.34 -5.08 8.84
C PHE A 108 -16.77 -3.81 8.09
N LYS A 109 -18.03 -3.38 8.23
CA LYS A 109 -18.61 -2.25 7.46
C LYS A 109 -17.81 -0.95 7.57
N ASP A 110 -17.13 -0.74 8.70
CA ASP A 110 -16.35 0.47 8.96
C ASP A 110 -14.87 0.32 8.58
N ASP A 111 -14.43 -0.89 8.24
CA ASP A 111 -13.05 -1.17 7.82
C ASP A 111 -12.81 -0.75 6.36
N TYR A 112 -11.53 -0.55 6.00
CA TYR A 112 -11.13 -0.32 4.61
C TYR A 112 -11.07 -1.66 3.89
N ILE A 113 -11.85 -1.81 2.81
CA ILE A 113 -12.05 -3.11 2.15
C ILE A 113 -11.57 -3.05 0.69
N GLU A 114 -10.80 -4.05 0.31
CA GLU A 114 -10.63 -4.51 -1.06
C GLU A 114 -11.48 -5.76 -1.25
N PHE A 115 -12.41 -5.73 -2.19
CA PHE A 115 -13.27 -6.85 -2.50
C PHE A 115 -12.87 -7.51 -3.83
N LEU A 116 -12.50 -8.79 -3.76
CA LEU A 116 -12.15 -9.65 -4.88
C LEU A 116 -13.34 -10.57 -5.17
N CYS A 117 -14.15 -10.19 -6.15
CA CYS A 117 -15.35 -10.93 -6.51
C CYS A 117 -15.02 -12.19 -7.29
N THR A 118 -15.50 -13.34 -6.81
CA THR A 118 -15.28 -14.65 -7.46
C THR A 118 -16.30 -14.98 -8.55
N ASP A 119 -17.32 -14.15 -8.74
CA ASP A 119 -18.29 -14.34 -9.80
C ASP A 119 -17.64 -14.08 -11.18
N SER A 120 -18.18 -14.70 -12.22
CA SER A 120 -17.66 -14.53 -13.58
C SER A 120 -17.98 -13.15 -14.17
N VAL A 121 -19.01 -12.46 -13.68
CA VAL A 121 -19.47 -11.15 -14.15
C VAL A 121 -19.95 -10.32 -12.96
N LEU A 122 -19.60 -9.06 -12.93
CA LEU A 122 -20.12 -8.12 -11.92
C LEU A 122 -21.55 -7.68 -12.27
N PRO A 123 -22.46 -7.61 -11.28
CA PRO A 123 -23.80 -7.07 -11.48
C PRO A 123 -23.79 -5.61 -11.93
N THR A 124 -24.78 -5.22 -12.72
CA THR A 124 -25.01 -3.81 -13.06
C THR A 124 -25.17 -2.99 -11.76
N ALA A 125 -24.52 -1.83 -11.69
CA ALA A 125 -24.53 -0.96 -10.50
C ALA A 125 -23.91 -1.58 -9.22
N ALA A 126 -23.06 -2.62 -9.33
CA ALA A 126 -22.37 -3.26 -8.21
C ALA A 126 -21.70 -2.26 -7.27
N SER A 127 -20.98 -1.28 -7.80
CA SER A 127 -20.29 -0.24 -7.02
C SER A 127 -21.26 0.54 -6.12
N GLY A 128 -22.37 0.99 -6.66
CA GLY A 128 -23.36 1.75 -5.89
C GLY A 128 -24.02 0.93 -4.80
N THR A 129 -24.29 -0.35 -5.07
CA THR A 129 -24.84 -1.27 -4.08
C THR A 129 -23.86 -1.54 -2.97
N LEU A 130 -22.63 -1.92 -3.30
CA LEU A 130 -21.58 -2.23 -2.31
C LEU A 130 -21.28 -1.04 -1.40
N LYS A 131 -21.15 0.17 -1.93
CA LYS A 131 -20.87 1.38 -1.13
C LYS A 131 -21.96 1.77 -0.15
N LYS A 132 -23.20 1.34 -0.36
CA LYS A 132 -24.29 1.55 0.62
C LYS A 132 -24.08 0.71 1.89
N PHE A 133 -23.55 -0.51 1.75
CA PHE A 133 -23.32 -1.42 2.86
C PHE A 133 -21.92 -1.25 3.45
N PHE A 134 -20.94 -0.93 2.63
CA PHE A 134 -19.53 -0.77 2.97
C PHE A 134 -19.03 0.59 2.51
N PRO A 135 -19.24 1.66 3.31
CA PRO A 135 -18.90 3.03 2.90
C PRO A 135 -17.41 3.21 2.61
N ASN A 136 -16.57 2.43 3.28
CA ASN A 136 -15.10 2.44 3.14
C ASN A 136 -14.57 1.37 2.17
N LEU A 137 -15.41 0.89 1.25
CA LEU A 137 -14.95 0.05 0.15
C LEU A 137 -14.04 0.87 -0.76
N MET A 138 -12.74 0.54 -0.74
CA MET A 138 -11.71 1.26 -1.50
C MET A 138 -11.65 0.80 -2.94
N THR A 139 -11.58 -0.51 -3.14
CA THR A 139 -11.53 -1.13 -4.48
C THR A 139 -12.38 -2.38 -4.53
N PHE A 140 -12.90 -2.71 -5.71
CA PHE A 140 -13.45 -4.03 -5.99
C PHE A 140 -13.15 -4.43 -7.44
N GLN A 141 -12.90 -5.70 -7.64
CA GLN A 141 -12.55 -6.26 -8.95
C GLN A 141 -12.95 -7.73 -9.04
N LEU A 142 -13.07 -8.24 -10.27
CA LEU A 142 -13.21 -9.68 -10.48
C LEU A 142 -11.89 -10.37 -10.11
N PHE A 143 -12.02 -11.45 -9.35
CA PHE A 143 -10.89 -12.33 -9.08
C PHE A 143 -10.74 -13.33 -10.22
N SER A 144 -9.57 -13.36 -10.85
CA SER A 144 -9.22 -14.39 -11.84
C SER A 144 -8.09 -15.26 -11.30
N ASP A 145 -8.28 -16.58 -11.30
CA ASP A 145 -7.25 -17.55 -10.87
C ASP A 145 -6.11 -17.74 -11.91
N SER A 146 -6.09 -16.94 -12.97
CA SER A 146 -5.12 -17.14 -14.04
C SER A 146 -3.75 -16.53 -13.72
N GLU A 147 -2.70 -17.30 -13.88
CA GLU A 147 -1.28 -16.86 -13.94
C GLU A 147 -1.02 -15.77 -15.02
N ASN A 148 -2.08 -15.28 -15.65
CA ASN A 148 -2.08 -14.21 -16.64
C ASN A 148 -2.20 -12.79 -16.03
N GLU A 149 -2.25 -12.63 -14.72
CA GLU A 149 -2.42 -11.30 -14.11
C GLU A 149 -1.26 -10.35 -14.42
N GLU A 150 -0.03 -10.82 -14.50
CA GLU A 150 1.10 -9.97 -14.90
C GLU A 150 0.94 -9.43 -16.31
N LYS A 151 0.52 -10.28 -17.25
CA LYS A 151 0.30 -9.88 -18.66
C LYS A 151 -0.90 -8.96 -18.82
N THR A 152 -1.94 -9.10 -17.98
CA THR A 152 -3.14 -8.24 -18.04
C THR A 152 -2.88 -6.89 -17.38
N LYS A 153 -2.17 -6.84 -16.24
CA LYS A 153 -1.74 -5.57 -15.60
C LYS A 153 -0.77 -4.80 -16.49
N GLU A 154 0.14 -5.49 -17.17
CA GLU A 154 1.05 -4.87 -18.14
C GLU A 154 0.30 -4.34 -19.38
N LYS A 155 -0.69 -5.08 -19.91
CA LYS A 155 -1.51 -4.60 -21.03
C LYS A 155 -2.35 -3.39 -20.65
N ILE A 156 -3.08 -3.42 -19.53
CA ILE A 156 -3.89 -2.29 -19.06
C ILE A 156 -3.00 -1.09 -18.74
N SER A 157 -1.86 -1.28 -18.10
CA SER A 157 -0.89 -0.20 -17.83
C SER A 157 -0.34 0.39 -19.14
N ASN A 158 -0.08 -0.43 -20.14
CA ASN A 158 0.43 0.04 -21.44
C ASN A 158 -0.67 0.72 -22.26
N GLU A 159 -1.91 0.21 -22.26
CA GLU A 159 -3.04 0.86 -22.93
C GLU A 159 -3.40 2.21 -22.29
N VAL A 160 -3.38 2.31 -20.95
CA VAL A 160 -3.61 3.57 -20.24
C VAL A 160 -2.48 4.56 -20.50
N LYS A 161 -1.21 4.10 -20.50
CA LYS A 161 -0.07 4.95 -20.87
C LYS A 161 -0.17 5.41 -22.32
N GLN A 162 -0.55 4.53 -23.24
CA GLN A 162 -0.66 4.87 -24.66
C GLN A 162 -1.78 5.88 -24.90
N LYS A 163 -2.95 5.72 -24.28
CA LYS A 163 -4.01 6.74 -24.32
C LYS A 163 -3.61 8.07 -23.71
N MET A 164 -2.88 8.06 -22.59
CA MET A 164 -2.35 9.29 -22.00
C MET A 164 -1.29 9.98 -22.87
N PHE A 165 -0.55 9.24 -23.69
CA PHE A 165 0.38 9.82 -24.68
C PHE A 165 -0.37 10.36 -25.89
N GLU A 166 -1.35 9.64 -26.42
CA GLU A 166 -2.19 10.09 -27.55
C GLU A 166 -3.00 11.35 -27.19
N ASP A 167 -3.56 11.43 -25.97
CA ASP A 167 -4.24 12.65 -25.48
C ASP A 167 -3.28 13.84 -25.30
N LYS A 168 -2.00 13.60 -24.97
CA LYS A 168 -1.00 14.65 -24.87
C LYS A 168 -0.51 15.15 -26.24
N GLU A 169 -0.45 14.32 -27.25
CA GLU A 169 -0.12 14.74 -28.62
C GLU A 169 -1.26 15.50 -29.29
N SER A 170 -2.52 15.26 -28.88
CA SER A 170 -3.69 16.01 -29.37
C SER A 170 -3.81 17.42 -28.77
N LEU A 171 -3.21 17.67 -27.61
CA LEU A 171 -3.07 19.00 -27.00
C LEU A 171 -1.83 19.70 -27.60
N GLN A 172 -1.99 20.30 -28.77
CA GLN A 172 -0.94 21.16 -29.33
C GLN A 172 -0.70 22.35 -28.39
N ILE A 173 0.57 22.60 -28.08
CA ILE A 173 1.06 23.69 -27.22
C ILE A 173 0.51 25.07 -27.64
N LYS A 174 0.00 25.20 -28.86
CA LYS A 174 -0.63 26.43 -29.40
C LYS A 174 -1.95 26.80 -28.69
N ASP A 175 -2.66 25.85 -28.09
CA ASP A 175 -3.95 26.13 -27.45
C ASP A 175 -3.83 26.66 -26.03
N VAL A 176 -2.64 26.56 -25.41
CA VAL A 176 -2.37 26.98 -24.04
C VAL A 176 -1.84 28.43 -23.96
N PHE A 177 -1.26 28.96 -25.03
CA PHE A 177 -0.65 30.29 -25.06
C PHE A 177 -1.32 31.27 -26.03
N GLY A 178 -2.49 30.94 -26.56
CA GLY A 178 -3.23 31.79 -27.52
C GLY A 178 -4.18 32.82 -26.90
N ALA A 179 -4.13 33.05 -25.58
CA ALA A 179 -5.05 33.97 -24.89
C ALA A 179 -4.29 34.94 -23.95
N PHE A 180 -3.22 35.57 -24.46
CA PHE A 180 -2.64 36.78 -23.87
C PHE A 180 -2.23 37.76 -25.00
#